data_34f547f2a11165ea002f7560482b4a44
#
_entry.id   34f547f2a11165ea002f7560482b4a44
#
_cell.length_a   1.000
_cell.length_b   1.000
_cell.length_c   1.000
_cell.angle_alpha   90.00
_cell.angle_beta   90.00
_cell.angle_gamma   90.00
#
_symmetry.space_group_name_H-M   'P 1'
#
loop_
_entity.id
_entity.type
_entity.pdbx_description
1 polymer ?
#
loop_
_entity_poly.entity_id
_entity_poly.type
_entity_poly.pdbx_seq_one_letter_code
_entity_poly.pdbx_strand_id
1 'polypeptide(L)'
;MPNIERKPKRTVISIEECQPKFDFEEAAHSLPFTFPDYQRDLMIPRIGAGLLDLCVVAGVFLIFIAATIAEMPENYALDKRILGIYGVCFFALVAIYFFLYMLSASQTPGMKRWKLVVVTNRDELLNPKHACMRGFGYLISILPMLLGFIWMLIDPEHLTWADKVSSTYIKKL
;
A
#
# COMPACT_ATOMS: atom_id res chain seq x y z
N MET A 1 53.77 20.00 -60.43
CA MET A 1 53.35 18.75 -59.77
C MET A 1 52.07 19.06 -59.07
N PRO A 2 50.93 18.49 -59.46
CA PRO A 2 49.65 18.81 -58.85
C PRO A 2 49.50 18.00 -57.54
N ASN A 3 49.14 18.69 -56.51
CA ASN A 3 48.85 18.14 -55.19
C ASN A 3 47.53 17.37 -55.25
N ILE A 4 47.61 16.06 -55.09
CA ILE A 4 46.43 15.18 -55.03
C ILE A 4 45.81 15.28 -53.63
N GLU A 5 44.82 16.10 -53.47
CA GLU A 5 43.94 16.09 -52.28
C GLU A 5 43.28 14.71 -52.11
N ARG A 6 43.72 13.96 -51.11
CA ARG A 6 43.06 12.71 -50.71
C ARG A 6 41.72 13.04 -50.06
N LYS A 7 40.63 12.75 -50.75
CA LYS A 7 39.28 12.81 -50.13
C LYS A 7 39.24 11.95 -48.86
N PRO A 8 38.66 12.45 -47.81
CA PRO A 8 38.51 11.66 -46.57
C PRO A 8 37.67 10.41 -46.85
N LYS A 9 38.19 9.28 -46.42
CA LYS A 9 37.50 7.99 -46.51
C LYS A 9 36.23 8.08 -45.66
N ARG A 10 35.05 8.05 -46.27
CA ARG A 10 33.79 7.92 -45.56
C ARG A 10 33.78 6.60 -44.84
N THR A 11 33.89 6.62 -43.54
CA THR A 11 33.64 5.47 -42.67
C THR A 11 32.12 5.26 -42.66
N VAL A 12 31.64 4.25 -43.32
CA VAL A 12 30.22 3.85 -43.24
C VAL A 12 30.08 3.13 -41.90
N ILE A 13 29.54 3.80 -40.92
CA ILE A 13 29.13 3.18 -39.65
C ILE A 13 27.87 2.40 -39.97
N SER A 14 27.91 1.06 -39.83
CA SER A 14 26.72 0.25 -40.03
C SER A 14 25.71 0.59 -38.93
N ILE A 15 24.45 0.77 -39.33
CA ILE A 15 23.35 1.11 -38.39
C ILE A 15 23.18 0.00 -37.35
N GLU A 16 23.61 -1.23 -37.66
CA GLU A 16 23.56 -2.36 -36.72
C GLU A 16 24.48 -2.21 -35.50
N GLU A 17 25.60 -1.44 -35.63
CA GLU A 17 26.48 -1.17 -34.48
C GLU A 17 25.97 -0.08 -33.54
N CYS A 18 25.02 0.73 -34.00
CA CYS A 18 24.43 1.82 -33.21
C CYS A 18 23.09 1.48 -32.58
N GLN A 19 22.46 0.36 -32.89
CA GLN A 19 21.25 -0.08 -32.21
C GLN A 19 21.65 -0.86 -30.97
N PRO A 20 21.26 -0.37 -29.75
CA PRO A 20 21.34 -1.22 -28.60
C PRO A 20 20.46 -2.45 -28.89
N LYS A 21 21.08 -3.63 -28.96
CA LYS A 21 20.35 -4.90 -29.02
C LYS A 21 19.45 -4.94 -27.77
N PHE A 22 18.17 -4.67 -27.98
CA PHE A 22 17.18 -4.85 -26.94
C PHE A 22 16.99 -6.36 -26.80
N ASP A 23 17.71 -6.94 -25.86
CA ASP A 23 17.57 -8.35 -25.55
C ASP A 23 16.31 -8.54 -24.74
N PHE A 24 15.24 -8.98 -25.41
CA PHE A 24 13.94 -9.25 -24.76
C PHE A 24 14.04 -10.41 -23.76
N GLU A 25 15.02 -11.30 -23.92
CA GLU A 25 15.29 -12.35 -22.95
C GLU A 25 15.97 -11.81 -21.70
N GLU A 26 16.89 -10.85 -21.82
CA GLU A 26 17.50 -10.17 -20.68
C GLU A 26 16.50 -9.23 -19.99
N ALA A 27 15.60 -8.58 -20.74
CA ALA A 27 14.48 -7.81 -20.19
C ALA A 27 13.40 -8.71 -19.56
N ALA A 28 13.21 -9.94 -20.04
CA ALA A 28 12.33 -10.94 -19.43
C ALA A 28 12.97 -11.59 -18.20
N HIS A 29 14.31 -11.67 -18.17
CA HIS A 29 15.08 -12.08 -16.98
C HIS A 29 15.41 -10.93 -16.02
N SER A 30 15.20 -9.67 -16.38
CA SER A 30 15.00 -8.59 -15.41
C SER A 30 13.64 -8.78 -14.79
N LEU A 31 13.62 -9.70 -13.87
CA LEU A 31 12.51 -10.40 -13.23
C LEU A 31 11.38 -9.46 -12.85
N PRO A 32 10.14 -9.93 -12.99
CA PRO A 32 9.07 -9.33 -12.21
C PRO A 32 9.57 -9.28 -10.76
N PHE A 33 9.49 -8.11 -10.16
CA PHE A 33 9.88 -7.90 -8.77
C PHE A 33 9.29 -9.05 -7.94
N THR A 34 10.17 -9.92 -7.44
CA THR A 34 9.78 -11.04 -6.59
C THR A 34 9.73 -10.52 -5.17
N PHE A 35 8.55 -10.57 -4.54
CA PHE A 35 8.41 -10.16 -3.16
C PHE A 35 9.31 -11.03 -2.27
N PRO A 36 9.95 -10.43 -1.25
CA PRO A 36 10.82 -11.19 -0.37
C PRO A 36 10.08 -12.34 0.35
N ASP A 37 10.70 -13.52 0.40
CA ASP A 37 10.11 -14.74 1.01
C ASP A 37 9.71 -14.57 2.48
N TYR A 38 10.30 -13.59 3.18
CA TYR A 38 9.99 -13.30 4.58
C TYR A 38 8.60 -12.69 4.82
N GLN A 39 7.79 -12.41 3.77
CA GLN A 39 6.44 -11.88 3.94
C GLN A 39 5.54 -12.80 4.78
N ARG A 40 5.78 -14.12 4.70
CA ARG A 40 5.08 -15.10 5.53
C ARG A 40 5.32 -14.89 7.02
N ASP A 41 6.55 -14.59 7.42
CA ASP A 41 6.93 -14.36 8.82
C ASP A 41 6.37 -13.05 9.37
N LEU A 42 5.94 -12.15 8.49
CA LEU A 42 5.33 -10.89 8.87
C LEU A 42 3.81 -10.94 9.03
N MET A 43 3.14 -12.06 8.76
CA MET A 43 1.68 -12.18 8.88
C MET A 43 1.21 -11.89 10.31
N ILE A 44 1.79 -12.53 11.30
CA ILE A 44 1.42 -12.33 12.72
C ILE A 44 1.68 -10.88 13.16
N PRO A 45 2.86 -10.28 12.92
CA PRO A 45 3.11 -8.87 13.18
C PRO A 45 2.14 -7.92 12.48
N ARG A 46 1.73 -8.21 11.23
CA ARG A 46 0.77 -7.40 10.48
C ARG A 46 -0.63 -7.43 11.10
N ILE A 47 -1.11 -8.63 11.44
CA ILE A 47 -2.41 -8.79 12.10
C ILE A 47 -2.39 -8.10 13.47
N GLY A 48 -1.34 -8.30 14.25
CA GLY A 48 -1.17 -7.66 15.56
C GLY A 48 -1.13 -6.13 15.46
N ALA A 49 -0.43 -5.57 14.46
CA ALA A 49 -0.40 -4.15 14.21
C ALA A 49 -1.78 -3.60 13.84
N GLY A 50 -2.49 -4.25 12.92
CA GLY A 50 -3.84 -3.86 12.52
C GLY A 50 -4.86 -3.94 13.66
N LEU A 51 -4.77 -4.97 14.50
CA LEU A 51 -5.63 -5.13 15.67
C LEU A 51 -5.38 -4.02 16.71
N LEU A 52 -4.11 -3.68 16.95
CA LEU A 52 -3.75 -2.57 17.83
C LEU A 52 -4.30 -1.24 17.33
N ASP A 53 -4.14 -0.96 16.04
CA ASP A 53 -4.67 0.24 15.41
C ASP A 53 -6.20 0.30 15.53
N LEU A 54 -6.87 -0.83 15.27
CA LEU A 54 -8.33 -0.93 15.42
C LEU A 54 -8.77 -0.70 16.86
N CYS A 55 -8.05 -1.23 17.86
CA CYS A 55 -8.31 -0.97 19.26
C CYS A 55 -8.20 0.53 19.63
N VAL A 56 -7.19 1.21 19.08
CA VAL A 56 -7.01 2.66 19.29
C VAL A 56 -8.20 3.43 18.70
N VAL A 57 -8.55 3.15 17.44
CA VAL A 57 -9.70 3.82 16.79
C VAL A 57 -11.01 3.50 17.49
N ALA A 58 -11.24 2.25 17.87
CA ALA A 58 -12.43 1.83 18.60
C ALA A 58 -12.51 2.52 19.98
N GLY A 59 -11.39 2.66 20.68
CA GLY A 59 -11.35 3.39 21.97
C GLY A 59 -11.75 4.85 21.82
N VAL A 60 -11.23 5.56 20.84
CA VAL A 60 -11.60 6.95 20.53
C VAL A 60 -13.08 7.02 20.16
N PHE A 61 -13.56 6.07 19.36
CA PHE A 61 -14.97 6.04 18.94
C PHE A 61 -15.91 5.74 20.09
N LEU A 62 -15.55 4.85 21.03
CA LEU A 62 -16.33 4.59 22.24
C LEU A 62 -16.47 5.82 23.14
N ILE A 63 -15.39 6.60 23.28
CA ILE A 63 -15.45 7.89 24.00
C ILE A 63 -16.43 8.84 23.31
N PHE A 64 -16.39 8.91 21.99
CA PHE A 64 -17.32 9.73 21.20
C PHE A 64 -18.77 9.28 21.38
N ILE A 65 -19.05 7.97 21.34
CA ILE A 65 -20.39 7.42 21.60
C ILE A 65 -20.84 7.77 23.03
N ALA A 66 -19.99 7.55 24.03
CA ALA A 66 -20.34 7.84 25.42
C ALA A 66 -20.68 9.31 25.60
N ALA A 67 -19.92 10.23 25.02
CA ALA A 67 -20.20 11.66 25.07
C ALA A 67 -21.53 12.00 24.38
N THR A 68 -21.83 11.43 23.22
CA THR A 68 -23.09 11.68 22.51
C THR A 68 -24.30 11.11 23.26
N ILE A 69 -24.20 9.94 23.86
CA ILE A 69 -25.30 9.36 24.66
C ILE A 69 -25.57 10.18 25.91
N ALA A 70 -24.53 10.75 26.54
CA ALA A 70 -24.70 11.59 27.73
C ALA A 70 -25.54 12.85 27.46
N GLU A 71 -25.52 13.36 26.24
CA GLU A 71 -26.29 14.56 25.83
C GLU A 71 -27.64 14.23 25.19
N MET A 72 -27.90 12.95 24.84
CA MET A 72 -29.13 12.53 24.19
C MET A 72 -30.22 12.12 25.22
N PRO A 73 -31.52 12.42 24.94
CA PRO A 73 -32.63 11.84 25.70
C PRO A 73 -32.63 10.30 25.58
N GLU A 74 -32.93 9.59 26.67
CA GLU A 74 -32.88 8.12 26.77
C GLU A 74 -33.59 7.35 25.64
N ASN A 75 -34.66 7.92 25.09
CA ASN A 75 -35.46 7.28 24.03
C ASN A 75 -34.81 7.23 22.65
N TYR A 76 -33.72 7.96 22.41
CA TYR A 76 -33.10 8.06 21.09
C TYR A 76 -31.79 7.27 20.95
N ALA A 77 -31.13 6.93 22.05
CA ALA A 77 -29.81 6.31 22.05
C ALA A 77 -29.73 4.96 21.30
N LEU A 78 -30.85 4.21 21.24
CA LEU A 78 -30.95 2.88 20.61
C LEU A 78 -31.80 2.85 19.33
N ASP A 79 -32.12 4.01 18.74
CA ASP A 79 -32.83 4.02 17.46
C ASP A 79 -31.92 3.43 16.35
N LYS A 80 -32.49 2.53 15.56
CA LYS A 80 -31.80 1.87 14.43
C LYS A 80 -31.17 2.86 13.45
N ARG A 81 -31.78 4.03 13.29
CA ARG A 81 -31.24 5.10 12.42
C ARG A 81 -29.95 5.68 12.98
N ILE A 82 -29.93 5.94 14.28
CA ILE A 82 -28.77 6.50 14.99
C ILE A 82 -27.63 5.46 15.01
N LEU A 83 -27.97 4.20 15.24
CA LEU A 83 -27.00 3.10 15.17
C LEU A 83 -26.37 2.97 13.78
N GLY A 84 -27.16 3.15 12.71
CA GLY A 84 -26.65 3.20 11.35
C GLY A 84 -25.69 4.36 11.11
N ILE A 85 -26.00 5.54 11.63
CA ILE A 85 -25.13 6.74 11.54
C ILE A 85 -23.81 6.48 12.28
N TYR A 86 -23.86 5.92 13.49
CA TYR A 86 -22.64 5.56 14.24
C TYR A 86 -21.77 4.55 13.45
N GLY A 87 -22.39 3.56 12.80
CA GLY A 87 -21.68 2.63 11.93
C GLY A 87 -20.93 3.34 10.80
N VAL A 88 -21.61 4.24 10.08
CA VAL A 88 -20.98 5.04 8.99
C VAL A 88 -19.85 5.92 9.53
N CYS A 89 -20.06 6.58 10.67
CA CYS A 89 -19.04 7.42 11.32
C CYS A 89 -17.82 6.58 11.74
N PHE A 90 -18.03 5.39 12.27
CA PHE A 90 -16.93 4.48 12.63
C PHE A 90 -16.09 4.09 11.41
N PHE A 91 -16.72 3.65 10.31
CA PHE A 91 -16.00 3.30 9.09
C PHE A 91 -15.28 4.50 8.47
N ALA A 92 -15.88 5.68 8.51
CA ALA A 92 -15.24 6.91 8.06
C ALA A 92 -14.00 7.25 8.92
N LEU A 93 -14.11 7.12 10.24
CA LEU A 93 -13.01 7.35 11.16
C LEU A 93 -11.85 6.38 10.91
N VAL A 94 -12.14 5.08 10.74
CA VAL A 94 -11.16 4.06 10.39
C VAL A 94 -10.46 4.41 9.08
N ALA A 95 -11.22 4.75 8.03
CA ALA A 95 -10.67 5.09 6.73
C ALA A 95 -9.76 6.33 6.78
N ILE A 96 -10.20 7.39 7.46
CA ILE A 96 -9.42 8.62 7.65
C ILE A 96 -8.13 8.33 8.44
N TYR A 97 -8.23 7.55 9.52
CA TYR A 97 -7.08 7.18 10.34
C TYR A 97 -6.00 6.48 9.51
N PHE A 98 -6.35 5.40 8.83
CA PHE A 98 -5.38 4.67 8.01
C PHE A 98 -4.84 5.51 6.86
N PHE A 99 -5.67 6.30 6.20
CA PHE A 99 -5.26 7.17 5.10
C PHE A 99 -4.24 8.22 5.56
N LEU A 100 -4.51 8.92 6.67
CA LEU A 100 -3.62 9.96 7.19
C LEU A 100 -2.25 9.38 7.61
N TYR A 101 -2.24 8.24 8.31
CA TYR A 101 -0.98 7.63 8.73
C TYR A 101 -0.17 7.11 7.56
N MET A 102 -0.81 6.53 6.55
CA MET A 102 -0.12 6.09 5.34
C MET A 102 0.47 7.25 4.56
N LEU A 103 -0.26 8.37 4.48
CA LEU A 103 0.20 9.57 3.79
C LEU A 103 1.38 10.25 4.50
N SER A 104 1.33 10.32 5.84
CA SER A 104 2.28 11.09 6.64
C SER A 104 3.56 10.34 6.95
N ALA A 105 3.49 9.06 7.26
CA ALA A 105 4.59 8.33 7.87
C ALA A 105 4.89 6.95 7.25
N SER A 106 4.12 6.51 6.27
CA SER A 106 4.20 5.14 5.71
C SER A 106 4.08 4.03 6.78
N GLN A 107 3.64 4.39 7.98
CA GLN A 107 3.51 3.52 9.15
C GLN A 107 2.33 3.97 10.00
N THR A 108 1.57 3.03 10.54
CA THR A 108 0.62 3.30 11.61
C THR A 108 1.27 3.14 12.99
N PRO A 109 0.68 3.64 14.07
CA PRO A 109 1.16 3.39 15.44
C PRO A 109 1.30 1.90 15.75
N GLY A 110 0.35 1.07 15.32
CA GLY A 110 0.46 -0.39 15.42
C GLY A 110 1.66 -0.94 14.68
N MET A 111 1.87 -0.55 13.44
CA MET A 111 3.03 -0.97 12.64
C MET A 111 4.36 -0.52 13.27
N LYS A 112 4.40 0.68 13.84
CA LYS A 112 5.58 1.20 14.53
C LYS A 112 5.95 0.33 15.76
N ARG A 113 4.96 -0.18 16.50
CA ARG A 113 5.18 -1.08 17.64
C ARG A 113 5.86 -2.38 17.23
N TRP A 114 5.59 -2.89 16.03
CA TRP A 114 6.17 -4.11 15.46
C TRP A 114 7.35 -3.84 14.53
N LYS A 115 7.85 -2.60 14.45
CA LYS A 115 8.94 -2.18 13.56
C LYS A 115 8.65 -2.51 12.10
N LEU A 116 7.41 -2.32 11.67
CA LEU A 116 6.98 -2.52 10.29
C LEU A 116 6.91 -1.19 9.56
N VAL A 117 7.33 -1.17 8.31
CA VAL A 117 7.22 -0.01 7.41
C VAL A 117 6.68 -0.46 6.07
N VAL A 118 5.88 0.40 5.45
CA VAL A 118 5.43 0.18 4.07
C VAL A 118 6.42 0.83 3.13
N VAL A 119 6.89 0.07 2.15
CA VAL A 119 7.81 0.53 1.11
C VAL A 119 7.27 0.19 -0.27
N THR A 120 7.72 0.91 -1.27
CA THR A 120 7.44 0.62 -2.67
C THR A 120 8.28 -0.56 -3.15
N ASN A 121 7.98 -1.10 -4.33
CA ASN A 121 8.77 -2.16 -4.97
C ASN A 121 10.25 -1.77 -5.20
N ARG A 122 10.60 -0.47 -5.07
CA ARG A 122 11.96 0.03 -5.17
C ARG A 122 12.64 0.25 -3.81
N ASP A 123 12.07 -0.29 -2.72
CA ASP A 123 12.54 -0.06 -1.34
C ASP A 123 12.51 1.42 -0.90
N GLU A 124 11.78 2.28 -1.59
CA GLU A 124 11.60 3.69 -1.25
C GLU A 124 10.40 3.87 -0.31
N LEU A 125 10.41 4.96 0.47
CA LEU A 125 9.27 5.35 1.28
C LEU A 125 8.04 5.67 0.40
N LEU A 126 6.85 5.51 0.97
CA LEU A 126 5.61 5.74 0.25
C LEU A 126 5.54 7.16 -0.32
N ASN A 127 5.28 7.25 -1.61
CA ASN A 127 4.89 8.50 -2.26
C ASN A 127 3.37 8.72 -2.03
N PRO A 128 2.85 9.96 -1.94
CA PRO A 128 1.42 10.25 -1.83
C PRO A 128 0.54 9.49 -2.81
N LYS A 129 0.99 9.29 -4.04
CA LYS A 129 0.28 8.49 -5.05
C LYS A 129 0.05 7.04 -4.59
N HIS A 130 1.09 6.37 -4.10
CA HIS A 130 0.99 4.99 -3.60
C HIS A 130 0.15 4.91 -2.32
N ALA A 131 0.21 5.95 -1.45
CA ALA A 131 -0.63 6.03 -0.27
C ALA A 131 -2.12 6.13 -0.63
N CYS A 132 -2.48 6.95 -1.62
CA CYS A 132 -3.84 7.03 -2.14
C CYS A 132 -4.30 5.70 -2.74
N MET A 133 -3.50 5.09 -3.61
CA MET A 133 -3.82 3.78 -4.21
C MET A 133 -4.02 2.69 -3.14
N ARG A 134 -3.22 2.72 -2.09
CA ARG A 134 -3.36 1.82 -0.94
C ARG A 134 -4.65 2.08 -0.16
N GLY A 135 -5.02 3.34 0.05
CA GLY A 135 -6.30 3.73 0.65
C GLY A 135 -7.49 3.20 -0.15
N PHE A 136 -7.47 3.33 -1.47
CA PHE A 136 -8.48 2.72 -2.34
C PHE A 136 -8.48 1.19 -2.24
N GLY A 137 -7.32 0.56 -2.17
CA GLY A 137 -7.20 -0.88 -1.97
C GLY A 137 -7.83 -1.34 -0.65
N TYR A 138 -7.69 -0.58 0.43
CA TYR A 138 -8.37 -0.87 1.69
C TYR A 138 -9.90 -0.71 1.58
N LEU A 139 -10.39 0.34 0.92
CA LEU A 139 -11.83 0.51 0.69
C LEU A 139 -12.41 -0.67 -0.09
N ILE A 140 -11.74 -1.09 -1.17
CA ILE A 140 -12.15 -2.26 -1.95
C ILE A 140 -12.09 -3.54 -1.12
N SER A 141 -11.13 -3.67 -0.20
CA SER A 141 -10.99 -4.84 0.66
C SER A 141 -12.05 -4.92 1.77
N ILE A 142 -12.56 -3.77 2.24
CA ILE A 142 -13.59 -3.69 3.27
C ILE A 142 -14.96 -4.05 2.71
N LEU A 143 -15.28 -3.62 1.47
CA LEU A 143 -16.57 -3.84 0.81
C LEU A 143 -17.03 -5.31 0.83
N PRO A 144 -16.21 -6.31 0.46
CA PRO A 144 -16.56 -7.72 0.54
C PRO A 144 -16.18 -8.33 1.90
N MET A 145 -16.56 -7.71 3.02
CA MET A 145 -16.33 -8.25 4.37
C MET A 145 -14.87 -8.60 4.69
N LEU A 146 -13.94 -7.70 4.38
CA LEU A 146 -12.50 -7.86 4.62
C LEU A 146 -11.81 -8.98 3.80
N LEU A 147 -12.46 -9.47 2.74
CA LEU A 147 -11.91 -10.52 1.87
C LEU A 147 -10.50 -10.18 1.35
N GLY A 148 -10.20 -8.91 1.08
CA GLY A 148 -8.88 -8.49 0.66
C GLY A 148 -7.77 -8.70 1.71
N PHE A 149 -8.13 -8.75 3.01
CA PHE A 149 -7.20 -9.12 4.09
C PHE A 149 -7.12 -10.62 4.26
N ILE A 150 -8.24 -11.34 4.13
CA ILE A 150 -8.29 -12.82 4.18
C ILE A 150 -7.50 -13.40 3.01
N TRP A 151 -7.52 -12.73 1.85
CA TRP A 151 -6.75 -13.11 0.67
C TRP A 151 -5.26 -13.30 0.98
N MET A 152 -4.67 -12.49 1.85
CA MET A 152 -3.28 -12.62 2.29
C MET A 152 -2.95 -14.00 2.88
N LEU A 153 -3.94 -14.72 3.43
CA LEU A 153 -3.74 -16.06 4.00
C LEU A 153 -3.63 -17.13 2.90
N ILE A 154 -4.25 -16.88 1.74
CA ILE A 154 -4.34 -17.83 0.62
C ILE A 154 -3.30 -17.49 -0.46
N ASP A 155 -2.93 -16.23 -0.56
CA ASP A 155 -2.02 -15.74 -1.58
C ASP A 155 -0.60 -16.30 -1.38
N PRO A 156 0.05 -16.83 -2.43
CA PRO A 156 1.43 -17.35 -2.33
C PRO A 156 2.44 -16.29 -1.88
N GLU A 157 2.20 -15.04 -2.23
CA GLU A 157 3.06 -13.90 -1.88
C GLU A 157 2.69 -13.26 -0.53
N HIS A 158 1.61 -13.74 0.12
CA HIS A 158 1.09 -13.19 1.38
C HIS A 158 0.85 -11.67 1.35
N LEU A 159 0.34 -11.17 0.22
CA LEU A 159 0.02 -9.77 0.01
C LEU A 159 -1.48 -9.53 0.12
N THR A 160 -1.86 -8.38 0.69
CA THR A 160 -3.25 -7.92 0.66
C THR A 160 -3.59 -7.32 -0.71
N TRP A 161 -4.87 -7.19 -1.03
CA TRP A 161 -5.30 -6.48 -2.24
C TRP A 161 -4.78 -5.04 -2.27
N ALA A 162 -4.72 -4.38 -1.11
CA ALA A 162 -4.16 -3.04 -1.00
C ALA A 162 -2.67 -3.01 -1.37
N ASP A 163 -1.89 -4.02 -0.97
CA ASP A 163 -0.47 -4.15 -1.33
C ASP A 163 -0.30 -4.31 -2.85
N LYS A 164 -1.11 -5.19 -3.47
CA LYS A 164 -1.06 -5.46 -4.91
C LYS A 164 -1.46 -4.26 -5.75
N VAL A 165 -2.56 -3.58 -5.40
CA VAL A 165 -3.06 -2.39 -6.13
C VAL A 165 -2.08 -1.23 -6.03
N SER A 166 -1.43 -1.04 -4.89
CA SER A 166 -0.49 0.06 -4.69
C SER A 166 0.95 -0.26 -5.06
N SER A 167 1.26 -1.50 -5.50
CA SER A 167 2.62 -1.97 -5.78
C SER A 167 3.58 -1.69 -4.62
N THR A 168 3.14 -2.02 -3.40
CA THR A 168 3.89 -1.81 -2.16
C THR A 168 3.93 -3.09 -1.35
N TYR A 169 4.87 -3.17 -0.44
CA TYR A 169 4.96 -4.29 0.50
C TYR A 169 5.40 -3.83 1.88
N ILE A 170 5.27 -4.69 2.87
CA ILE A 170 5.65 -4.39 4.24
C ILE A 170 7.03 -4.99 4.52
N LYS A 171 7.92 -4.15 5.05
CA LYS A 171 9.27 -4.51 5.46
C LYS A 171 9.43 -4.35 6.96
N LYS A 172 10.20 -5.21 7.59
CA LYS A 172 10.60 -5.07 8.98
C LYS A 172 11.88 -4.23 9.05
N LEU A 173 11.89 -3.24 9.93
CA LEU A 173 13.04 -2.39 10.21
C LEU A 173 14.06 -3.11 11.10
#